data_3b0d3c808b069a922684cb5b8f998164
#
_entry.id   3b0d3c808b069a922684cb5b8f998164
#
_cell.length_a   1.000
_cell.length_b   1.000
_cell.length_c   1.000
_cell.angle_alpha   90.00
_cell.angle_beta   90.00
_cell.angle_gamma   90.00
#
_symmetry.space_group_name_H-M   'P 1'
#
loop_
_entity.id
_entity.type
_entity.pdbx_description
1 polymer ?
#
loop_
_entity_poly.entity_id
_entity_poly.type
_entity_poly.pdbx_seq_one_letter_code
_entity_poly.pdbx_strand_id
1 'polypeptide(L)'
;MNGKVPKFITEDYLKDSYRKEPFTTYELNTGERLTPGGRQYLLDKGIKINSNLPTDNKKSEKKTEEKVENKDKVNKKLIYKFKAIESLTLSCANELLNENLILAQKVVDIERNIKNIRKFIEGKCELEVINECIPKEYLKSCDLEITDIYMHLENSKEIFNLYYLFCKLKEFKYEVIEEEYELLEKILNNLDSLINILYEMICEATGGMKCQIKK
;
A
#
# COMPACT_ATOMS: atom_id res chain seq x y z
N MET A 1 -13.67 -43.09 -35.67
CA MET A 1 -13.29 -41.95 -34.85
C MET A 1 -13.20 -40.70 -35.74
N ASN A 2 -14.28 -39.91 -35.85
CA ASN A 2 -14.33 -38.69 -36.68
C ASN A 2 -13.81 -37.52 -35.87
N GLY A 3 -12.53 -37.22 -36.01
CA GLY A 3 -11.95 -36.00 -35.45
C GLY A 3 -12.43 -34.78 -36.23
N LYS A 4 -13.43 -34.06 -35.67
CA LYS A 4 -13.83 -32.74 -36.20
C LYS A 4 -12.64 -31.79 -36.04
N VAL A 5 -12.13 -31.27 -37.18
CA VAL A 5 -11.10 -30.25 -37.21
C VAL A 5 -11.65 -28.99 -36.48
N PRO A 6 -10.95 -28.41 -35.50
CA PRO A 6 -11.42 -27.23 -34.78
C PRO A 6 -11.51 -26.04 -35.74
N LYS A 7 -12.67 -25.35 -35.75
CA LYS A 7 -12.86 -24.14 -36.52
C LYS A 7 -12.33 -22.93 -35.72
N PHE A 8 -11.40 -22.19 -36.29
CA PHE A 8 -10.83 -20.99 -35.66
C PHE A 8 -11.64 -19.74 -36.01
N ILE A 9 -12.07 -19.01 -34.99
CA ILE A 9 -12.78 -17.74 -35.13
C ILE A 9 -11.74 -16.63 -35.04
N THR A 10 -11.57 -15.90 -36.15
CA THR A 10 -10.59 -14.82 -36.30
C THR A 10 -11.21 -13.47 -35.97
N GLU A 11 -10.34 -12.46 -35.77
CA GLU A 11 -10.75 -11.08 -35.57
C GLU A 11 -11.59 -10.54 -36.73
N ASP A 12 -11.20 -10.82 -37.97
CA ASP A 12 -11.93 -10.36 -39.15
C ASP A 12 -13.31 -10.96 -39.24
N TYR A 13 -13.47 -12.26 -38.93
CA TYR A 13 -14.77 -12.90 -38.86
C TYR A 13 -15.69 -12.22 -37.81
N LEU A 14 -15.15 -11.87 -36.63
CA LEU A 14 -15.90 -11.20 -35.60
C LEU A 14 -16.28 -9.77 -35.96
N LYS A 15 -15.38 -9.05 -36.64
CA LYS A 15 -15.67 -7.70 -37.16
C LYS A 15 -16.81 -7.73 -38.18
N ASP A 16 -16.80 -8.69 -39.08
CA ASP A 16 -17.85 -8.83 -40.09
C ASP A 16 -19.17 -9.25 -39.48
N SER A 17 -19.15 -10.15 -38.51
CA SER A 17 -20.38 -10.56 -37.77
C SER A 17 -20.97 -9.39 -36.99
N TYR A 18 -20.13 -8.62 -36.28
CA TYR A 18 -20.54 -7.46 -35.51
C TYR A 18 -21.10 -6.31 -36.37
N ARG A 19 -20.61 -6.16 -37.62
CA ARG A 19 -21.11 -5.17 -38.56
C ARG A 19 -22.53 -5.56 -39.10
N LYS A 20 -22.80 -6.87 -39.26
CA LYS A 20 -24.09 -7.37 -39.75
C LYS A 20 -25.14 -7.29 -38.64
N GLU A 21 -24.78 -7.69 -37.44
CA GLU A 21 -25.67 -7.71 -36.28
C GLU A 21 -24.82 -7.42 -35.02
N PRO A 22 -24.93 -6.23 -34.41
CA PRO A 22 -24.22 -5.91 -33.16
C PRO A 22 -24.69 -6.80 -32.02
N PHE A 23 -23.74 -7.41 -31.29
CA PHE A 23 -24.02 -8.30 -30.15
C PHE A 23 -23.18 -7.88 -28.91
N THR A 24 -23.73 -8.12 -27.74
CA THR A 24 -23.08 -7.85 -26.45
C THR A 24 -22.51 -9.12 -25.82
N THR A 25 -22.88 -10.29 -26.35
CA THR A 25 -22.41 -11.59 -25.89
C THR A 25 -22.13 -12.46 -27.10
N TYR A 26 -20.98 -13.14 -27.12
CA TYR A 26 -20.60 -14.09 -28.17
C TYR A 26 -20.60 -15.52 -27.61
N GLU A 27 -21.40 -16.41 -28.22
CA GLU A 27 -21.45 -17.82 -27.82
C GLU A 27 -20.51 -18.68 -28.67
N LEU A 28 -19.58 -19.35 -28.03
CA LEU A 28 -18.62 -20.25 -28.67
C LEU A 28 -19.21 -21.65 -28.76
N ASN A 29 -19.43 -22.13 -29.97
CA ASN A 29 -20.00 -23.47 -30.20
C ASN A 29 -18.94 -24.58 -30.00
N THR A 30 -19.43 -25.81 -29.77
CA THR A 30 -18.55 -27.00 -29.60
C THR A 30 -17.69 -27.22 -30.84
N GLY A 31 -16.37 -27.16 -30.70
CA GLY A 31 -15.39 -27.30 -31.78
C GLY A 31 -14.90 -25.99 -32.40
N GLU A 32 -15.40 -24.84 -31.93
CA GLU A 32 -14.87 -23.54 -32.32
C GLU A 32 -13.82 -23.05 -31.30
N ARG A 33 -12.78 -22.38 -31.79
CA ARG A 33 -11.73 -21.78 -30.96
C ARG A 33 -11.46 -20.35 -31.41
N LEU A 34 -11.36 -19.43 -30.46
CA LEU A 34 -10.96 -18.06 -30.75
C LEU A 34 -9.45 -17.99 -31.02
N THR A 35 -9.07 -17.23 -32.04
CA THR A 35 -7.67 -16.83 -32.19
C THR A 35 -7.33 -15.74 -31.16
N PRO A 36 -6.02 -15.51 -30.85
CA PRO A 36 -5.63 -14.43 -29.94
C PRO A 36 -6.18 -13.06 -30.34
N GLY A 37 -6.14 -12.70 -31.64
CA GLY A 37 -6.72 -11.46 -32.15
C GLY A 37 -8.24 -11.40 -32.01
N GLY A 38 -8.95 -12.52 -32.27
CA GLY A 38 -10.39 -12.58 -32.07
C GLY A 38 -10.81 -12.39 -30.61
N ARG A 39 -10.03 -12.96 -29.66
CA ARG A 39 -10.27 -12.75 -28.22
C ARG A 39 -10.03 -11.30 -27.82
N GLN A 40 -8.94 -10.69 -28.30
CA GLN A 40 -8.61 -9.30 -28.00
C GLN A 40 -9.71 -8.36 -28.54
N TYR A 41 -10.20 -8.57 -29.75
CA TYR A 41 -11.28 -7.78 -30.33
C TYR A 41 -12.56 -7.79 -29.47
N LEU A 42 -12.96 -8.97 -28.95
CA LEU A 42 -14.16 -9.09 -28.10
C LEU A 42 -13.95 -8.36 -26.76
N LEU A 43 -12.74 -8.43 -26.18
CA LEU A 43 -12.40 -7.71 -24.96
C LEU A 43 -12.42 -6.19 -25.18
N ASP A 44 -11.82 -5.70 -26.25
CA ASP A 44 -11.75 -4.26 -26.58
C ASP A 44 -13.14 -3.67 -26.82
N LYS A 45 -14.08 -4.50 -27.31
CA LYS A 45 -15.50 -4.12 -27.51
C LYS A 45 -16.38 -4.36 -26.27
N GLY A 46 -15.84 -4.91 -25.19
CA GLY A 46 -16.61 -5.23 -23.97
C GLY A 46 -17.64 -6.35 -24.18
N ILE A 47 -17.43 -7.22 -25.18
CA ILE A 47 -18.36 -8.32 -25.52
C ILE A 47 -18.04 -9.53 -24.63
N LYS A 48 -19.05 -10.03 -23.93
CA LYS A 48 -18.92 -11.22 -23.08
C LYS A 48 -18.82 -12.50 -23.90
N ILE A 49 -17.92 -13.41 -23.53
CA ILE A 49 -17.73 -14.69 -24.19
C ILE A 49 -18.37 -15.78 -23.34
N ASN A 50 -19.40 -16.45 -23.88
CA ASN A 50 -20.01 -17.63 -23.28
C ASN A 50 -19.47 -18.90 -23.99
N SER A 51 -18.77 -19.77 -23.28
CA SER A 51 -18.31 -21.05 -23.83
C SER A 51 -18.99 -22.20 -23.12
N ASN A 52 -19.72 -23.03 -23.88
CA ASN A 52 -20.34 -24.28 -23.39
C ASN A 52 -19.40 -25.49 -23.45
N LEU A 53 -18.08 -25.28 -23.45
CA LEU A 53 -17.09 -26.34 -23.52
C LEU A 53 -16.44 -26.61 -22.16
N PRO A 54 -16.14 -27.88 -21.81
CA PRO A 54 -15.22 -28.18 -20.70
C PRO A 54 -13.85 -27.60 -21.08
N THR A 55 -13.48 -26.55 -20.44
CA THR A 55 -12.41 -25.65 -20.83
C THR A 55 -11.03 -26.16 -20.46
N ASP A 56 -10.15 -26.24 -21.46
CA ASP A 56 -8.69 -26.15 -21.28
C ASP A 56 -8.24 -24.73 -20.85
N ASN A 57 -9.05 -24.01 -20.09
CA ASN A 57 -8.81 -22.64 -19.61
C ASN A 57 -8.15 -22.57 -18.23
N LYS A 58 -7.49 -23.66 -17.79
CA LYS A 58 -6.72 -23.65 -16.53
C LYS A 58 -5.53 -22.68 -16.50
N LYS A 59 -5.11 -22.11 -17.66
CA LYS A 59 -3.98 -21.17 -17.69
C LYS A 59 -4.34 -19.69 -17.58
N SER A 60 -5.56 -19.28 -17.99
CA SER A 60 -5.97 -17.88 -17.87
C SER A 60 -6.68 -17.59 -16.55
N GLU A 61 -7.45 -18.54 -16.03
CA GLU A 61 -8.05 -18.45 -14.69
C GLU A 61 -6.99 -18.54 -13.59
N LYS A 62 -5.96 -19.43 -13.74
CA LYS A 62 -4.82 -19.45 -12.83
C LYS A 62 -4.07 -18.12 -12.77
N LYS A 63 -3.92 -17.38 -13.87
CA LYS A 63 -3.28 -16.06 -13.83
C LYS A 63 -4.13 -14.99 -13.15
N THR A 64 -5.45 -15.10 -13.21
CA THR A 64 -6.35 -14.18 -12.52
C THR A 64 -6.51 -14.56 -11.05
N GLU A 65 -6.61 -15.85 -10.74
CA GLU A 65 -6.62 -16.38 -9.37
C GLU A 65 -5.26 -16.18 -8.69
N GLU A 66 -4.13 -16.43 -9.37
CA GLU A 66 -2.79 -16.15 -8.85
C GLU A 66 -2.54 -14.64 -8.62
N LYS A 67 -3.12 -13.74 -9.44
CA LYS A 67 -3.05 -12.30 -9.20
C LYS A 67 -3.93 -11.87 -8.03
N VAL A 68 -5.12 -12.43 -7.87
CA VAL A 68 -6.01 -12.14 -6.73
C VAL A 68 -5.43 -12.74 -5.45
N GLU A 69 -4.97 -14.00 -5.46
CA GLU A 69 -4.30 -14.62 -4.30
C GLU A 69 -3.00 -13.90 -3.93
N ASN A 70 -2.23 -13.38 -4.88
CA ASN A 70 -1.04 -12.58 -4.59
C ASN A 70 -1.39 -11.21 -4.03
N LYS A 71 -2.41 -10.50 -4.55
CA LYS A 71 -2.88 -9.24 -3.96
C LYS A 71 -3.36 -9.43 -2.52
N ASP A 72 -4.11 -10.50 -2.24
CA ASP A 72 -4.58 -10.81 -0.88
C ASP A 72 -3.43 -11.18 0.08
N LYS A 73 -2.39 -11.88 -0.41
CA LYS A 73 -1.19 -12.21 0.39
C LYS A 73 -0.34 -10.97 0.68
N VAL A 74 -0.14 -10.10 -0.30
CA VAL A 74 0.59 -8.84 -0.15
C VAL A 74 -0.14 -7.94 0.84
N ASN A 75 -1.45 -7.78 0.73
CA ASN A 75 -2.24 -7.00 1.67
C ASN A 75 -2.16 -7.56 3.10
N LYS A 76 -2.19 -8.89 3.29
CA LYS A 76 -2.06 -9.50 4.62
C LYS A 76 -0.69 -9.24 5.24
N LYS A 77 0.40 -9.38 4.48
CA LYS A 77 1.76 -9.09 4.94
C LYS A 77 1.88 -7.64 5.41
N LEU A 78 1.40 -6.70 4.59
CA LEU A 78 1.42 -5.28 4.90
C LEU A 78 0.60 -4.96 6.18
N ILE A 79 -0.59 -5.54 6.32
CA ILE A 79 -1.42 -5.39 7.52
C ILE A 79 -0.68 -5.84 8.79
N TYR A 80 0.05 -6.97 8.76
CA TYR A 80 0.81 -7.42 9.92
C TYR A 80 2.02 -6.53 10.22
N LYS A 81 2.66 -5.97 9.20
CA LYS A 81 3.71 -4.96 9.38
C LYS A 81 3.15 -3.71 10.10
N PHE A 82 1.99 -3.21 9.68
CA PHE A 82 1.31 -2.10 10.36
C PHE A 82 0.99 -2.44 11.83
N LYS A 83 0.47 -3.64 12.12
CA LYS A 83 0.20 -4.09 13.50
C LYS A 83 1.47 -4.13 14.35
N ALA A 84 2.61 -4.51 13.78
CA ALA A 84 3.88 -4.51 14.51
C ALA A 84 4.30 -3.07 14.88
N ILE A 85 4.17 -2.13 13.96
CA ILE A 85 4.46 -0.70 14.22
C ILE A 85 3.47 -0.10 15.22
N GLU A 86 2.14 -0.43 15.13
CA GLU A 86 1.15 -0.02 16.13
C GLU A 86 1.56 -0.48 17.54
N SER A 87 1.95 -1.77 17.67
CA SER A 87 2.39 -2.33 18.95
C SER A 87 3.65 -1.66 19.48
N LEU A 88 4.63 -1.40 18.62
CA LEU A 88 5.85 -0.68 18.97
C LEU A 88 5.56 0.74 19.45
N THR A 89 4.68 1.46 18.76
CA THR A 89 4.27 2.83 19.12
C THR A 89 3.58 2.86 20.49
N LEU A 90 2.69 1.87 20.77
CA LEU A 90 2.06 1.74 22.09
C LEU A 90 3.08 1.39 23.18
N SER A 91 4.09 0.56 22.89
CA SER A 91 5.16 0.26 23.85
C SER A 91 5.94 1.52 24.21
N CYS A 92 6.30 2.33 23.20
CA CYS A 92 6.94 3.62 23.43
C CYS A 92 6.08 4.56 24.27
N ALA A 93 4.78 4.69 23.95
CA ALA A 93 3.85 5.49 24.74
C ALA A 93 3.77 5.02 26.20
N ASN A 94 3.73 3.69 26.43
CA ASN A 94 3.67 3.12 27.78
C ASN A 94 4.93 3.43 28.60
N GLU A 95 6.12 3.41 27.98
CA GLU A 95 7.37 3.79 28.65
C GLU A 95 7.39 5.27 29.05
N LEU A 96 6.75 6.13 28.25
CA LEU A 96 6.67 7.57 28.48
C LEU A 96 5.60 7.96 29.52
N LEU A 97 4.62 7.09 29.83
CA LEU A 97 3.50 7.43 30.70
C LEU A 97 3.90 7.97 32.07
N ASN A 98 4.95 7.40 32.68
CA ASN A 98 5.41 7.79 34.01
C ASN A 98 6.38 8.98 34.00
N GLU A 99 6.97 9.28 32.86
CA GLU A 99 7.97 10.34 32.71
C GLU A 99 7.28 11.64 32.21
N ASN A 100 6.47 11.52 31.14
CA ASN A 100 5.81 12.65 30.50
C ASN A 100 4.47 12.24 29.89
N LEU A 101 3.40 12.45 30.64
CA LEU A 101 2.04 12.10 30.20
C LEU A 101 1.60 12.80 28.91
N ILE A 102 2.01 14.06 28.71
CA ILE A 102 1.64 14.84 27.52
C ILE A 102 2.32 14.24 26.31
N LEU A 103 3.60 13.89 26.43
CA LEU A 103 4.36 13.26 25.37
C LEU A 103 3.82 11.85 25.05
N ALA A 104 3.50 11.05 26.06
CA ALA A 104 2.86 9.75 25.89
C ALA A 104 1.55 9.88 25.10
N GLN A 105 0.71 10.88 25.40
CA GLN A 105 -0.54 11.11 24.68
C GLN A 105 -0.28 11.46 23.20
N LYS A 106 0.71 12.31 22.90
CA LYS A 106 1.11 12.61 21.51
C LYS A 106 1.51 11.33 20.75
N VAL A 107 2.24 10.42 21.41
CA VAL A 107 2.64 9.13 20.80
C VAL A 107 1.43 8.20 20.59
N VAL A 108 0.44 8.20 21.50
CA VAL A 108 -0.82 7.47 21.29
C VAL A 108 -1.60 8.03 20.09
N ASP A 109 -1.56 9.33 19.86
CA ASP A 109 -2.22 9.95 18.71
C ASP A 109 -1.52 9.54 17.38
N ILE A 110 -0.19 9.35 17.40
CA ILE A 110 0.55 8.75 16.28
C ILE A 110 0.08 7.31 16.03
N GLU A 111 -0.08 6.49 17.06
CA GLU A 111 -0.61 5.12 16.91
C GLU A 111 -2.00 5.10 16.28
N ARG A 112 -2.90 5.98 16.72
CA ARG A 112 -4.24 6.08 16.15
C ARG A 112 -4.21 6.38 14.65
N ASN A 113 -3.30 7.26 14.22
CA ASN A 113 -3.11 7.55 12.80
C ASN A 113 -2.56 6.36 12.02
N ILE A 114 -1.55 5.64 12.55
CA ILE A 114 -1.02 4.41 11.96
C ILE A 114 -2.14 3.37 11.81
N LYS A 115 -2.96 3.19 12.83
CA LYS A 115 -4.13 2.29 12.82
C LYS A 115 -5.19 2.70 11.80
N ASN A 116 -5.41 4.00 11.58
CA ASN A 116 -6.31 4.49 10.55
C ASN A 116 -5.77 4.17 9.15
N ILE A 117 -4.46 4.32 8.91
CA ILE A 117 -3.82 3.90 7.65
C ILE A 117 -4.04 2.39 7.42
N ARG A 118 -3.82 1.56 8.44
CA ARG A 118 -4.07 0.10 8.33
C ARG A 118 -5.54 -0.22 8.02
N LYS A 119 -6.48 0.43 8.70
CA LYS A 119 -7.93 0.25 8.45
C LYS A 119 -8.31 0.64 7.01
N PHE A 120 -7.68 1.68 6.48
CA PHE A 120 -7.83 2.07 5.08
C PHE A 120 -7.34 0.96 4.13
N ILE A 121 -6.16 0.37 4.38
CA ILE A 121 -5.64 -0.77 3.61
C ILE A 121 -6.58 -1.99 3.70
N GLU A 122 -7.23 -2.19 4.84
CA GLU A 122 -8.25 -3.23 5.06
C GLU A 122 -9.60 -2.90 4.38
N GLY A 123 -9.75 -1.71 3.77
CA GLY A 123 -11.01 -1.25 3.15
C GLY A 123 -12.11 -0.90 4.14
N LYS A 124 -11.78 -0.59 5.41
CA LYS A 124 -12.73 -0.34 6.50
C LYS A 124 -13.06 1.13 6.72
N CYS A 125 -12.26 2.05 6.20
CA CYS A 125 -12.45 3.50 6.32
C CYS A 125 -11.81 4.21 5.15
N GLU A 126 -12.17 5.48 4.96
CA GLU A 126 -11.42 6.40 4.10
C GLU A 126 -10.17 6.89 4.83
N LEU A 127 -9.13 7.22 4.06
CA LEU A 127 -7.89 7.75 4.60
C LEU A 127 -7.96 9.27 4.69
N GLU A 128 -7.97 9.78 5.90
CA GLU A 128 -7.85 11.21 6.17
C GLU A 128 -6.41 11.65 6.00
N VAL A 129 -6.23 12.85 5.44
CA VAL A 129 -4.90 13.46 5.29
C VAL A 129 -4.46 14.03 6.63
N ILE A 130 -3.30 13.62 7.10
CA ILE A 130 -2.70 14.17 8.32
C ILE A 130 -2.09 15.52 7.96
N ASN A 131 -2.65 16.59 8.53
CA ASN A 131 -2.13 17.95 8.32
C ASN A 131 -0.88 18.17 9.17
N GLU A 132 0.18 18.57 8.51
CA GLU A 132 1.46 18.94 9.13
C GLU A 132 1.52 20.45 9.38
N CYS A 133 2.18 20.84 10.46
CA CYS A 133 2.45 22.24 10.76
C CYS A 133 3.70 22.78 10.04
N ILE A 134 4.58 21.89 9.53
CA ILE A 134 5.84 22.28 8.86
C ILE A 134 5.79 22.00 7.35
N PRO A 135 6.28 22.91 6.50
CA PRO A 135 6.40 22.68 5.06
C PRO A 135 7.38 21.54 4.75
N LYS A 136 6.95 20.63 3.86
CA LYS A 136 7.71 19.41 3.43
C LYS A 136 9.14 19.69 2.93
N GLU A 137 9.45 20.91 2.52
CA GLU A 137 10.75 21.31 1.99
C GLU A 137 11.85 21.32 3.06
N TYR A 138 11.50 21.60 4.32
CA TYR A 138 12.46 21.67 5.43
C TYR A 138 12.91 20.29 5.92
N LEU A 139 12.15 19.24 5.68
CA LEU A 139 12.35 17.91 6.27
C LEU A 139 13.10 16.93 5.37
N LYS A 140 13.18 17.23 4.06
CA LYS A 140 13.90 16.37 3.09
C LYS A 140 15.43 16.35 3.28
N SER A 141 15.99 17.30 4.04
CA SER A 141 17.44 17.47 4.19
C SER A 141 17.96 17.24 5.62
N CYS A 142 17.11 16.96 6.59
CA CYS A 142 17.54 16.79 7.98
C CYS A 142 17.76 15.30 8.30
N ASP A 143 19.04 14.88 8.31
CA ASP A 143 19.44 13.69 9.02
C ASP A 143 19.53 14.04 10.51
N LEU A 144 18.60 13.47 11.29
CA LEU A 144 18.62 13.61 12.74
C LEU A 144 19.60 12.57 13.29
N GLU A 145 20.69 13.04 13.89
CA GLU A 145 21.64 12.21 14.61
C GLU A 145 21.55 12.49 16.11
N ILE A 146 21.29 11.46 16.88
CA ILE A 146 21.32 11.51 18.34
C ILE A 146 22.66 10.93 18.81
N THR A 147 23.41 11.70 19.58
CA THR A 147 24.71 11.33 20.11
C THR A 147 24.64 10.97 21.59
N ASP A 148 25.72 10.43 22.15
CA ASP A 148 25.87 10.08 23.57
C ASP A 148 25.73 11.27 24.53
N ILE A 149 25.92 12.50 24.05
CA ILE A 149 25.72 13.74 24.85
C ILE A 149 24.29 13.78 25.44
N TYR A 150 23.30 13.29 24.72
CA TYR A 150 21.91 13.28 25.18
C TYR A 150 21.64 12.33 26.35
N MET A 151 22.57 11.38 26.65
CA MET A 151 22.44 10.47 27.78
C MET A 151 22.49 11.21 29.12
N HIS A 152 23.08 12.40 29.15
CA HIS A 152 23.27 13.20 30.39
C HIS A 152 22.11 14.16 30.65
N LEU A 153 21.11 14.21 29.78
CA LEU A 153 19.94 15.03 29.95
C LEU A 153 18.91 14.32 30.87
N GLU A 154 18.18 15.10 31.69
CA GLU A 154 17.12 14.58 32.56
C GLU A 154 16.04 13.82 31.77
N ASN A 155 15.73 14.30 30.55
CA ASN A 155 14.75 13.71 29.64
C ASN A 155 15.39 12.75 28.60
N SER A 156 16.56 12.19 28.88
CA SER A 156 17.29 11.28 27.96
C SER A 156 16.43 10.11 27.48
N LYS A 157 15.66 9.48 28.38
CA LYS A 157 14.77 8.36 28.02
C LYS A 157 13.71 8.76 27.03
N GLU A 158 13.11 9.94 27.18
CA GLU A 158 12.12 10.48 26.23
C GLU A 158 12.74 10.62 24.84
N ILE A 159 13.92 11.24 24.78
CA ILE A 159 14.66 11.49 23.52
C ILE A 159 14.96 10.17 22.82
N PHE A 160 15.54 9.18 23.55
CA PHE A 160 15.93 7.90 22.95
C PHE A 160 14.72 7.08 22.51
N ASN A 161 13.61 7.08 23.26
CA ASN A 161 12.40 6.38 22.91
C ASN A 161 11.75 6.99 21.64
N LEU A 162 11.66 8.30 21.57
CA LEU A 162 11.14 9.00 20.38
C LEU A 162 12.04 8.77 19.16
N TYR A 163 13.36 8.82 19.34
CA TYR A 163 14.33 8.61 18.27
C TYR A 163 14.29 7.16 17.74
N TYR A 164 14.15 6.19 18.63
CA TYR A 164 13.99 4.80 18.25
C TYR A 164 12.72 4.59 17.40
N LEU A 165 11.59 5.17 17.86
CA LEU A 165 10.32 5.11 17.10
C LEU A 165 10.44 5.82 15.75
N PHE A 166 11.10 6.96 15.69
CA PHE A 166 11.38 7.70 14.46
C PHE A 166 12.19 6.86 13.44
N CYS A 167 13.27 6.22 13.87
CA CYS A 167 14.07 5.34 13.02
C CYS A 167 13.24 4.15 12.52
N LYS A 168 12.43 3.55 13.39
CA LYS A 168 11.57 2.43 13.03
C LYS A 168 10.45 2.81 12.06
N LEU A 169 9.89 4.00 12.17
CA LEU A 169 8.92 4.50 11.18
C LEU A 169 9.58 4.81 9.84
N LYS A 170 10.80 5.35 9.83
CA LYS A 170 11.58 5.54 8.59
C LYS A 170 11.87 4.18 7.92
N GLU A 171 12.38 3.20 8.66
CA GLU A 171 12.63 1.84 8.16
C GLU A 171 11.35 1.24 7.56
N PHE A 172 10.24 1.32 8.30
CA PHE A 172 8.94 0.83 7.88
C PHE A 172 8.44 1.52 6.60
N LYS A 173 8.64 2.82 6.45
CA LYS A 173 8.29 3.54 5.23
C LYS A 173 9.00 2.95 4.00
N TYR A 174 10.29 2.63 4.09
CA TYR A 174 11.03 1.98 3.01
C TYR A 174 10.47 0.60 2.68
N GLU A 175 10.10 -0.18 3.68
CA GLU A 175 9.43 -1.47 3.46
C GLU A 175 8.08 -1.35 2.76
N VAL A 176 7.33 -0.27 3.04
CA VAL A 176 6.03 0.02 2.39
C VAL A 176 6.23 0.44 0.95
N ILE A 177 7.32 1.16 0.61
CA ILE A 177 7.65 1.56 -0.77
C ILE A 177 7.87 0.34 -1.68
N GLU A 178 8.41 -0.76 -1.14
CA GLU A 178 8.66 -1.99 -1.89
C GLU A 178 7.39 -2.79 -2.23
N GLU A 179 6.26 -2.48 -1.60
CA GLU A 179 4.99 -3.17 -1.82
C GLU A 179 4.21 -2.50 -2.96
N GLU A 180 3.76 -3.27 -3.94
CA GLU A 180 2.91 -2.77 -5.04
C GLU A 180 1.46 -2.56 -4.56
N TYR A 181 1.09 -1.31 -4.27
CA TYR A 181 -0.25 -0.93 -3.83
C TYR A 181 -0.80 0.28 -4.60
N GLU A 182 -2.05 0.20 -5.07
CA GLU A 182 -2.65 1.25 -5.93
C GLU A 182 -2.72 2.64 -5.27
N LEU A 183 -2.82 2.69 -3.93
CA LEU A 183 -2.94 3.92 -3.16
C LEU A 183 -1.69 4.22 -2.32
N LEU A 184 -0.54 3.67 -2.75
CA LEU A 184 0.74 3.78 -2.05
C LEU A 184 1.12 5.24 -1.74
N GLU A 185 0.94 6.15 -2.68
CA GLU A 185 1.28 7.56 -2.51
C GLU A 185 0.54 8.22 -1.33
N LYS A 186 -0.75 7.93 -1.15
CA LYS A 186 -1.53 8.44 -0.02
C LYS A 186 -1.02 7.91 1.33
N ILE A 187 -0.66 6.63 1.36
CA ILE A 187 -0.10 5.98 2.56
C ILE A 187 1.25 6.61 2.90
N LEU A 188 2.13 6.76 1.92
CA LEU A 188 3.46 7.34 2.10
C LEU A 188 3.39 8.80 2.56
N ASN A 189 2.48 9.59 2.01
CA ASN A 189 2.28 10.97 2.45
C ASN A 189 1.89 11.04 3.93
N ASN A 190 0.99 10.18 4.40
CA ASN A 190 0.61 10.14 5.81
C ASN A 190 1.75 9.61 6.71
N LEU A 191 2.53 8.63 6.26
CA LEU A 191 3.72 8.17 7.00
C LEU A 191 4.77 9.28 7.11
N ASP A 192 4.98 10.05 6.04
CA ASP A 192 5.86 11.23 6.09
C ASP A 192 5.39 12.24 7.11
N SER A 193 4.07 12.54 7.17
CA SER A 193 3.50 13.44 8.16
C SER A 193 3.77 12.94 9.60
N LEU A 194 3.62 11.64 9.86
CA LEU A 194 3.90 11.06 11.18
C LEU A 194 5.38 11.12 11.55
N ILE A 195 6.27 10.85 10.59
CA ILE A 195 7.72 10.98 10.77
C ILE A 195 8.08 12.44 11.11
N ASN A 196 7.45 13.40 10.46
CA ASN A 196 7.66 14.82 10.69
C ASN A 196 7.18 15.24 12.09
N ILE A 197 6.01 14.78 12.53
CA ILE A 197 5.52 15.02 13.89
C ILE A 197 6.51 14.47 14.93
N LEU A 198 7.04 13.25 14.73
CA LEU A 198 8.06 12.69 15.63
C LEU A 198 9.35 13.51 15.64
N TYR A 199 9.77 13.96 14.46
CA TYR A 199 10.93 14.84 14.34
C TYR A 199 10.77 16.12 15.17
N GLU A 200 9.60 16.79 15.08
CA GLU A 200 9.29 17.98 15.90
C GLU A 200 9.35 17.67 17.39
N MET A 201 8.73 16.56 17.82
CA MET A 201 8.73 16.14 19.22
C MET A 201 10.16 15.91 19.74
N ILE A 202 11.05 15.32 18.93
CA ILE A 202 12.46 15.13 19.31
C ILE A 202 13.19 16.47 19.38
N CYS A 203 12.96 17.37 18.43
CA CYS A 203 13.53 18.73 18.46
C CYS A 203 13.08 19.50 19.70
N GLU A 204 11.82 19.40 20.10
CA GLU A 204 11.29 20.01 21.34
C GLU A 204 11.99 19.39 22.56
N ALA A 205 12.11 18.07 22.63
CA ALA A 205 12.71 17.35 23.74
C ALA A 205 14.24 17.63 23.88
N THR A 206 14.91 17.92 22.77
CA THR A 206 16.33 18.27 22.76
C THR A 206 16.62 19.77 23.02
N GLY A 207 15.59 20.52 23.42
CA GLY A 207 15.73 21.95 23.78
C GLY A 207 15.69 22.88 22.57
N GLY A 208 15.08 22.46 21.47
CA GLY A 208 14.91 23.30 20.27
C GLY A 208 16.21 23.57 19.52
N MET A 209 17.21 22.70 19.66
CA MET A 209 18.37 22.75 18.77
C MET A 209 17.90 22.56 17.33
N LYS A 210 17.72 23.69 16.64
CA LYS A 210 17.46 23.70 15.21
C LYS A 210 18.57 22.90 14.58
N CYS A 211 18.22 21.77 13.94
CA CYS A 211 19.16 21.04 13.09
C CYS A 211 19.93 22.05 12.27
N GLN A 212 21.25 22.10 12.45
CA GLN A 212 22.10 22.95 11.61
C GLN A 212 21.99 22.37 10.21
N ILE A 213 21.18 23.03 9.37
CA ILE A 213 21.12 22.74 7.93
C ILE A 213 22.53 23.01 7.43
N LYS A 214 23.30 21.95 7.21
CA LYS A 214 24.55 22.07 6.43
C LYS A 214 24.14 22.53 5.04
N LYS A 215 24.46 23.79 4.75
CA LYS A 215 24.37 24.40 3.41
C LYS A 215 25.33 23.69 2.45
#